data_8678b6d039d7a8b2d2114cc60aea1a83
#
_entry.id   8678b6d039d7a8b2d2114cc60aea1a83
#
_cell.length_a   1.000
_cell.length_b   1.000
_cell.length_c   1.000
_cell.angle_alpha   90.00
_cell.angle_beta   90.00
_cell.angle_gamma   90.00
#
_symmetry.space_group_name_H-M   'P 1'
#
loop_
_entity.id
_entity.type
_entity.pdbx_description
1 polymer ?
#
loop_
_entity_poly.entity_id
_entity_poly.type
_entity_poly.pdbx_seq_one_letter_code
_entity_poly.pdbx_strand_id
1 'polypeptide(L)'
;MLKISGHSGNMKSLARSLLLGASLCAVLMANCGGQNKTSAPITSADVNVAAPSTRAPAGLVQQPSPGQQQAPSAALSLPLNFERHTGDLDGMVKRHEIRALVVYSRSGFFYDAGQPEGIYYEALDEFQGFVNQRFRTGALKINVTCIPVRPEQLEQALLQGVGDVIAFGVIVTPEREKQVLFTPPIDSHVKQVLVTGPKAPAITSLEDLSGKEVYVNPLTAYYENLQLLSESLQKAGRPPILLKSADPDLTDEDLLEMLNASLLPATVTINIRAEFWAKVLPHLTLHPNIVLKEEGQLAWATRKDSPQLRRLLNEFIKGREVGTVFGNIMLRRYLQNTHWVKDATSNEERKKFEAYVRYFQKYGAEYDFDYLMLVAQGYEESGLDQSLRNPSGAVGIMQVIPQYAAAPPIGIPNVEIAEDNIHAGAKMMRNIADTYFNDPKLDPLNKTLMTFAAYNAGPTRIAGLRKRAASEGLDPNRWFGNVELIVAKDVGEQTVQYVSNIYKYYVAYKLTLEESRTIN
;
A
#
# COMPACT_ATOMS: atom_id res chain seq x y z
N MET A 1 10.36 -36.07 43.28
CA MET A 1 10.17 -36.95 42.10
C MET A 1 8.78 -36.74 41.54
N LEU A 2 8.67 -35.92 40.52
CA LEU A 2 7.45 -35.79 39.71
C LEU A 2 7.91 -35.59 38.26
N LYS A 3 7.56 -36.54 37.40
CA LYS A 3 7.86 -36.54 35.97
C LYS A 3 7.03 -35.48 35.29
N ILE A 4 7.66 -34.59 34.53
CA ILE A 4 7.03 -33.72 33.57
C ILE A 4 7.28 -34.34 32.20
N SER A 5 6.21 -34.84 31.58
CA SER A 5 6.21 -35.36 30.22
C SER A 5 6.20 -34.16 29.24
N GLY A 6 7.22 -34.07 28.41
CA GLY A 6 7.30 -33.09 27.34
C GLY A 6 6.37 -33.41 26.19
N HIS A 7 5.67 -32.41 25.72
CA HIS A 7 5.08 -32.40 24.38
C HIS A 7 5.97 -31.56 23.46
N SER A 8 6.71 -32.28 22.61
CA SER A 8 7.41 -31.68 21.46
C SER A 8 6.44 -31.57 20.30
N GLY A 9 5.90 -30.39 20.09
CA GLY A 9 5.04 -30.06 18.93
C GLY A 9 5.83 -29.26 17.89
N ASN A 10 6.09 -29.92 16.79
CA ASN A 10 6.28 -29.40 15.42
C ASN A 10 7.05 -28.09 15.16
N MET A 11 8.35 -28.19 15.17
CA MET A 11 9.29 -27.22 14.58
C MET A 11 9.72 -27.64 13.15
N LYS A 12 8.81 -28.12 12.32
CA LYS A 12 9.10 -28.54 10.93
C LYS A 12 8.34 -27.76 9.84
N SER A 13 7.59 -26.74 10.20
CA SER A 13 6.82 -25.92 9.25
C SER A 13 7.62 -24.73 8.65
N LEU A 14 8.60 -24.21 9.33
CA LEU A 14 9.33 -22.99 8.92
C LEU A 14 10.45 -23.18 7.89
N ALA A 15 10.80 -24.41 7.53
CA ALA A 15 11.89 -24.66 6.58
C ALA A 15 11.44 -24.98 5.15
N ARG A 16 10.12 -24.97 4.86
CA ARG A 16 9.58 -25.30 3.53
C ARG A 16 9.12 -24.11 2.68
N SER A 17 9.00 -22.92 3.25
CA SER A 17 8.49 -21.74 2.53
C SER A 17 9.54 -21.02 1.67
N LEU A 18 10.82 -21.36 1.78
CA LEU A 18 11.90 -20.69 1.05
C LEU A 18 12.25 -21.31 -0.32
N LEU A 19 11.53 -22.34 -0.78
CA LEU A 19 11.88 -23.06 -2.02
C LEU A 19 10.77 -23.15 -3.07
N LEU A 20 9.62 -22.52 -2.89
CA LEU A 20 8.47 -22.66 -3.79
C LEU A 20 8.11 -21.39 -4.61
N GLY A 21 8.77 -20.27 -4.40
CA GLY A 21 8.51 -19.00 -5.12
C GLY A 21 8.98 -18.95 -6.59
N ALA A 22 9.80 -19.89 -7.04
CA ALA A 22 10.47 -19.82 -8.35
C ALA A 22 9.82 -20.68 -9.46
N SER A 23 8.71 -21.37 -9.22
CA SER A 23 8.26 -22.43 -10.14
C SER A 23 6.96 -22.16 -10.90
N LEU A 24 6.32 -21.01 -10.79
CA LEU A 24 4.98 -20.81 -11.37
C LEU A 24 4.93 -20.01 -12.69
N CYS A 25 6.00 -19.39 -13.14
CA CYS A 25 6.02 -18.69 -14.44
C CYS A 25 6.09 -19.61 -15.67
N ALA A 26 6.36 -20.91 -15.51
CA ALA A 26 6.67 -21.79 -16.63
C ALA A 26 5.50 -22.60 -17.23
N VAL A 27 4.29 -22.55 -16.63
CA VAL A 27 3.25 -23.56 -17.00
C VAL A 27 2.08 -23.01 -17.83
N LEU A 28 1.95 -21.73 -18.09
CA LEU A 28 0.71 -21.16 -18.67
C LEU A 28 0.80 -20.62 -20.11
N MET A 29 1.85 -20.92 -20.89
CA MET A 29 1.93 -20.55 -22.33
C MET A 29 1.78 -21.72 -23.30
N ALA A 30 1.34 -22.90 -22.87
CA ALA A 30 1.34 -24.10 -23.70
C ALA A 30 -0.02 -24.49 -24.30
N ASN A 31 -1.00 -23.60 -24.40
CA ASN A 31 -2.28 -23.96 -25.01
C ASN A 31 -2.85 -22.88 -25.96
N CYS A 32 -2.16 -22.64 -27.07
CA CYS A 32 -2.75 -22.09 -28.30
C CYS A 32 -2.03 -22.69 -29.52
N GLY A 33 -2.38 -23.90 -29.85
CA GLY A 33 -1.93 -24.61 -31.02
C GLY A 33 -3.10 -25.21 -31.78
N GLY A 34 -3.45 -24.59 -32.91
CA GLY A 34 -3.90 -25.32 -34.08
C GLY A 34 -5.39 -25.55 -34.29
N GLN A 35 -5.96 -24.82 -35.19
CA GLN A 35 -6.65 -25.46 -36.32
C GLN A 35 -6.71 -24.52 -37.52
N ASN A 36 -5.99 -24.88 -38.60
CA ASN A 36 -6.13 -24.38 -39.93
C ASN A 36 -7.54 -24.70 -40.51
N LYS A 37 -8.22 -23.72 -41.07
CA LYS A 37 -9.10 -23.91 -42.20
C LYS A 37 -8.88 -22.79 -43.20
N THR A 38 -8.41 -23.23 -44.37
CA THR A 38 -8.31 -22.56 -45.66
C THR A 38 -9.64 -22.00 -46.16
N SER A 39 -9.66 -20.79 -46.68
CA SER A 39 -10.40 -20.42 -47.86
C SER A 39 -9.90 -19.09 -48.45
N ALA A 40 -9.92 -19.04 -49.78
CA ALA A 40 -9.22 -18.20 -50.72
C ALA A 40 -9.84 -16.77 -50.89
N PRO A 41 -9.24 -15.95 -51.78
CA PRO A 41 -9.22 -14.50 -51.71
C PRO A 41 -10.38 -13.82 -52.45
N ILE A 42 -10.74 -12.62 -52.04
CA ILE A 42 -11.59 -11.71 -52.85
C ILE A 42 -10.89 -10.37 -53.00
N THR A 43 -10.88 -9.94 -54.24
CA THR A 43 -10.25 -8.85 -54.93
C THR A 43 -10.64 -7.44 -54.47
N SER A 44 -9.72 -6.54 -54.74
CA SER A 44 -9.73 -5.07 -54.82
C SER A 44 -10.97 -4.39 -55.43
N ALA A 45 -11.35 -3.23 -54.90
CA ALA A 45 -11.77 -2.06 -55.67
C ALA A 45 -11.67 -0.78 -54.81
N ASP A 46 -10.75 0.05 -55.12
CA ASP A 46 -10.79 1.43 -55.62
C ASP A 46 -11.51 2.53 -54.83
N VAL A 47 -10.68 3.42 -54.34
CA VAL A 47 -10.58 4.88 -54.67
C VAL A 47 -11.69 5.81 -54.11
N ASN A 48 -11.36 6.72 -53.22
CA ASN A 48 -11.22 8.12 -53.64
C ASN A 48 -10.54 9.04 -52.60
N VAL A 49 -9.67 9.87 -53.17
CA VAL A 49 -8.86 10.93 -52.53
C VAL A 49 -9.70 12.21 -52.46
N ALA A 50 -9.63 12.92 -51.36
CA ALA A 50 -9.81 14.38 -51.36
C ALA A 50 -9.12 14.99 -50.11
N ALA A 51 -8.08 15.75 -50.36
CA ALA A 51 -7.57 16.84 -49.53
C ALA A 51 -7.76 18.14 -50.33
N PRO A 52 -7.41 19.34 -49.83
CA PRO A 52 -7.42 19.92 -48.48
C PRO A 52 -8.16 21.29 -48.45
N SER A 53 -8.44 21.86 -47.29
CA SER A 53 -8.74 23.30 -47.19
C SER A 53 -8.37 23.89 -45.83
N THR A 54 -7.30 24.64 -45.81
CA THR A 54 -6.98 25.99 -45.31
C THR A 54 -7.51 26.49 -43.95
N ARG A 55 -6.53 26.69 -43.03
CA ARG A 55 -6.10 27.91 -42.33
C ARG A 55 -7.10 28.80 -41.59
N ALA A 56 -6.93 28.78 -40.22
CA ALA A 56 -6.74 29.83 -39.20
C ALA A 56 -7.84 30.93 -39.02
N PRO A 57 -7.97 31.54 -37.82
CA PRO A 57 -6.92 32.19 -37.10
C PRO A 57 -6.90 31.99 -35.55
N ALA A 58 -5.79 32.44 -34.95
CA ALA A 58 -5.47 32.47 -33.53
C ALA A 58 -6.51 33.25 -32.70
N GLY A 59 -6.92 32.63 -31.59
CA GLY A 59 -7.70 33.26 -30.54
C GLY A 59 -6.98 33.09 -29.21
N LEU A 60 -6.62 34.21 -28.61
CA LEU A 60 -6.08 34.54 -27.32
C LEU A 60 -6.20 33.46 -26.25
N VAL A 61 -5.04 33.01 -25.74
CA VAL A 61 -4.87 32.30 -24.49
C VAL A 61 -5.21 33.26 -23.36
N GLN A 62 -6.35 33.09 -22.73
CA GLN A 62 -6.66 33.69 -21.44
C GLN A 62 -5.91 32.93 -20.34
N GLN A 63 -5.05 33.64 -19.62
CA GLN A 63 -4.46 33.17 -18.37
C GLN A 63 -5.58 32.92 -17.36
N PRO A 64 -5.56 31.79 -16.61
CA PRO A 64 -6.50 31.59 -15.50
C PRO A 64 -6.12 32.50 -14.33
N SER A 65 -7.10 33.22 -13.83
CA SER A 65 -7.02 34.06 -12.63
C SER A 65 -6.68 33.20 -11.39
N PRO A 66 -5.88 33.71 -10.43
CA PRO A 66 -5.60 33.01 -9.19
C PRO A 66 -6.81 33.12 -8.26
N GLY A 67 -7.36 31.98 -7.85
CA GLY A 67 -8.39 31.94 -6.81
C GLY A 67 -9.62 31.11 -7.13
N GLN A 68 -9.46 29.84 -7.41
CA GLN A 68 -10.48 28.85 -7.13
C GLN A 68 -9.79 27.66 -6.46
N GLN A 69 -9.88 27.65 -5.14
CA GLN A 69 -9.70 26.43 -4.37
C GLN A 69 -10.71 25.41 -4.89
N GLN A 70 -10.21 24.42 -5.61
CA GLN A 70 -11.00 23.23 -5.90
C GLN A 70 -11.36 22.59 -4.56
N ALA A 71 -12.64 22.60 -4.25
CA ALA A 71 -13.22 21.83 -3.19
C ALA A 71 -12.78 20.36 -3.33
N PRO A 72 -12.52 19.62 -2.24
CA PRO A 72 -12.21 18.20 -2.29
C PRO A 72 -13.45 17.47 -2.79
N SER A 73 -13.50 17.23 -4.09
CA SER A 73 -14.54 16.45 -4.72
C SER A 73 -13.99 15.07 -5.03
N ALA A 74 -14.21 14.16 -4.12
CA ALA A 74 -14.62 12.79 -4.44
C ALA A 74 -15.23 12.24 -3.16
N ALA A 75 -16.54 12.14 -3.13
CA ALA A 75 -17.22 11.33 -2.14
C ALA A 75 -16.52 9.97 -2.11
N LEU A 76 -15.89 9.67 -0.97
CA LEU A 76 -15.23 8.40 -0.70
C LEU A 76 -16.25 7.29 -0.95
N SER A 77 -16.15 6.61 -2.09
CA SER A 77 -17.03 5.48 -2.39
C SER A 77 -16.59 4.30 -1.53
N LEU A 78 -17.36 4.02 -0.49
CA LEU A 78 -17.23 2.77 0.26
C LEU A 78 -17.57 1.60 -0.66
N PRO A 79 -16.97 0.40 -0.45
CA PRO A 79 -17.33 -0.81 -1.17
C PRO A 79 -18.85 -1.00 -1.18
N LEU A 80 -19.46 -1.10 -2.36
CA LEU A 80 -20.91 -0.98 -2.54
C LEU A 80 -21.71 -2.22 -2.13
N ASN A 81 -21.07 -3.37 -1.91
CA ASN A 81 -21.76 -4.67 -1.75
C ASN A 81 -21.64 -5.31 -0.37
N PHE A 82 -21.14 -4.62 0.64
CA PHE A 82 -21.28 -5.14 2.00
C PHE A 82 -22.71 -4.94 2.50
N GLU A 83 -23.34 -6.02 2.96
CA GLU A 83 -24.60 -5.90 3.69
C GLU A 83 -24.39 -4.98 4.89
N ARG A 84 -25.21 -3.94 4.97
CA ARG A 84 -25.14 -2.94 6.03
C ARG A 84 -26.01 -3.39 7.19
N HIS A 85 -25.40 -3.57 8.35
CA HIS A 85 -26.13 -3.88 9.58
C HIS A 85 -25.78 -2.84 10.64
N THR A 86 -26.81 -2.30 11.26
CA THR A 86 -26.71 -1.46 12.46
C THR A 86 -27.31 -2.21 13.64
N GLY A 87 -27.25 -1.63 14.84
CA GLY A 87 -27.75 -2.26 16.06
C GLY A 87 -26.64 -2.84 16.92
N ASP A 88 -27.02 -3.58 17.96
CA ASP A 88 -26.11 -4.01 19.01
C ASP A 88 -25.77 -5.52 18.92
N LEU A 89 -25.09 -6.01 19.93
CA LEU A 89 -24.49 -7.36 20.04
C LEU A 89 -25.49 -8.51 19.83
N ASP A 90 -26.73 -8.37 20.26
CA ASP A 90 -27.78 -9.39 20.07
C ASP A 90 -28.04 -9.69 18.57
N GLY A 91 -28.05 -8.65 17.74
CA GLY A 91 -28.11 -8.81 16.29
C GLY A 91 -26.87 -9.55 15.71
N MET A 92 -25.68 -9.25 16.22
CA MET A 92 -24.43 -9.88 15.83
C MET A 92 -24.37 -11.36 16.24
N VAL A 93 -24.81 -11.66 17.45
CA VAL A 93 -24.93 -13.06 17.94
C VAL A 93 -25.92 -13.85 17.09
N LYS A 94 -27.07 -13.26 16.73
CA LYS A 94 -28.10 -13.92 15.91
C LYS A 94 -27.62 -14.24 14.49
N ARG A 95 -26.81 -13.37 13.86
CA ARG A 95 -26.22 -13.63 12.54
C ARG A 95 -24.92 -14.41 12.61
N HIS A 96 -24.41 -14.73 13.80
CA HIS A 96 -23.14 -15.43 14.05
C HIS A 96 -21.91 -14.69 13.51
N GLU A 97 -21.94 -13.36 13.48
CA GLU A 97 -20.85 -12.56 12.93
C GLU A 97 -20.71 -11.20 13.63
N ILE A 98 -19.47 -10.83 13.95
CA ILE A 98 -19.04 -9.47 14.33
C ILE A 98 -18.05 -9.01 13.26
N ARG A 99 -18.30 -7.86 12.65
CA ARG A 99 -17.48 -7.32 11.57
C ARG A 99 -16.56 -6.23 12.11
N ALA A 100 -15.26 -6.48 11.99
CA ALA A 100 -14.22 -5.59 12.46
C ALA A 100 -13.60 -4.82 11.28
N LEU A 101 -13.72 -3.49 11.31
CA LEU A 101 -13.04 -2.59 10.38
C LEU A 101 -11.57 -2.49 10.77
N VAL A 102 -10.69 -2.79 9.84
CA VAL A 102 -9.23 -2.75 10.00
C VAL A 102 -8.60 -1.96 8.85
N VAL A 103 -7.39 -1.44 9.08
CA VAL A 103 -6.60 -0.81 8.01
C VAL A 103 -5.58 -1.81 7.51
N TYR A 104 -5.54 -1.98 6.19
CA TYR A 104 -4.51 -2.79 5.55
C TYR A 104 -3.14 -2.12 5.74
N SER A 105 -2.21 -2.79 6.38
CA SER A 105 -0.87 -2.28 6.65
C SER A 105 0.08 -3.44 6.95
N ARG A 106 1.38 -3.24 6.73
CA ARG A 106 2.41 -4.28 6.85
C ARG A 106 2.58 -4.87 8.25
N SER A 107 2.26 -4.10 9.28
CA SER A 107 2.36 -4.56 10.66
C SER A 107 1.01 -4.82 11.31
N GLY A 108 -0.05 -4.19 10.80
CA GLY A 108 -1.37 -4.18 11.42
C GLY A 108 -2.28 -5.31 10.96
N PHE A 109 -2.63 -5.31 9.70
CA PHE A 109 -3.47 -6.31 9.07
C PHE A 109 -3.06 -6.50 7.61
N PHE A 110 -2.74 -7.71 7.21
CA PHE A 110 -2.39 -8.08 5.84
C PHE A 110 -2.78 -9.55 5.56
N TYR A 111 -2.67 -9.98 4.30
CA TYR A 111 -2.83 -11.39 3.93
C TYR A 111 -1.51 -11.96 3.44
N ASP A 112 -1.14 -13.15 3.92
CA ASP A 112 -0.07 -13.95 3.34
C ASP A 112 -0.62 -15.28 2.84
N ALA A 113 -0.48 -15.52 1.54
CA ALA A 113 -0.98 -16.73 0.85
C ALA A 113 -2.43 -17.11 1.24
N GLY A 114 -3.30 -16.10 1.36
CA GLY A 114 -4.72 -16.28 1.71
C GLY A 114 -5.01 -16.37 3.21
N GLN A 115 -3.98 -16.35 4.05
CA GLN A 115 -4.14 -16.30 5.50
C GLN A 115 -4.06 -14.86 6.00
N PRO A 116 -5.02 -14.39 6.79
CA PRO A 116 -4.92 -13.09 7.41
C PRO A 116 -3.87 -13.13 8.52
N GLU A 117 -3.08 -12.08 8.61
CA GLU A 117 -2.02 -11.89 9.58
C GLU A 117 -1.95 -10.43 10.08
N GLY A 118 -1.09 -10.16 11.04
CA GLY A 118 -0.86 -8.84 11.60
C GLY A 118 -1.38 -8.66 13.03
N ILE A 119 -0.90 -7.60 13.69
CA ILE A 119 -1.20 -7.34 15.11
C ILE A 119 -2.71 -7.23 15.37
N TYR A 120 -3.42 -6.56 14.46
CA TYR A 120 -4.88 -6.40 14.60
C TYR A 120 -5.63 -7.70 14.35
N TYR A 121 -5.17 -8.52 13.41
CA TYR A 121 -5.77 -9.83 13.16
C TYR A 121 -5.62 -10.75 14.38
N GLU A 122 -4.42 -10.85 14.94
CA GLU A 122 -4.20 -11.69 16.12
C GLU A 122 -5.06 -11.24 17.31
N ALA A 123 -5.17 -9.92 17.53
CA ALA A 123 -6.03 -9.38 18.57
C ALA A 123 -7.52 -9.72 18.33
N LEU A 124 -7.96 -9.74 17.06
CA LEU A 124 -9.32 -10.09 16.68
C LEU A 124 -9.59 -11.59 16.73
N ASP A 125 -8.61 -12.43 16.43
CA ASP A 125 -8.70 -13.89 16.59
C ASP A 125 -8.83 -14.27 18.08
N GLU A 126 -8.03 -13.63 18.93
CA GLU A 126 -8.19 -13.75 20.40
C GLU A 126 -9.57 -13.26 20.87
N PHE A 127 -10.06 -12.15 20.31
CA PHE A 127 -11.39 -11.64 20.62
C PHE A 127 -12.47 -12.64 20.18
N GLN A 128 -12.35 -13.26 19.03
CA GLN A 128 -13.24 -14.33 18.56
C GLN A 128 -13.27 -15.50 19.55
N GLY A 129 -12.11 -15.95 20.00
CA GLY A 129 -11.98 -16.97 21.04
C GLY A 129 -12.71 -16.59 22.33
N PHE A 130 -12.48 -15.35 22.81
CA PHE A 130 -13.13 -14.79 23.98
C PHE A 130 -14.66 -14.72 23.84
N VAL A 131 -15.17 -14.24 22.71
CA VAL A 131 -16.61 -14.16 22.41
C VAL A 131 -17.23 -15.56 22.46
N ASN A 132 -16.63 -16.53 21.77
CA ASN A 132 -17.14 -17.90 21.70
C ASN A 132 -17.14 -18.60 23.07
N GLN A 133 -16.14 -18.32 23.91
CA GLN A 133 -16.11 -18.80 25.28
C GLN A 133 -17.20 -18.13 26.14
N ARG A 134 -17.35 -16.81 26.03
CA ARG A 134 -18.30 -16.00 26.80
C ARG A 134 -19.76 -16.40 26.52
N PHE A 135 -20.08 -16.68 25.25
CA PHE A 135 -21.42 -17.11 24.82
C PHE A 135 -21.62 -18.63 24.84
N ARG A 136 -20.59 -19.41 25.20
CA ARG A 136 -20.61 -20.88 25.21
C ARG A 136 -21.13 -21.44 23.89
N THR A 137 -20.71 -20.87 22.78
CA THR A 137 -21.12 -21.30 21.46
C THR A 137 -20.65 -22.74 21.19
N GLY A 138 -21.56 -23.64 20.85
CA GLY A 138 -21.22 -25.01 20.52
C GLY A 138 -20.55 -25.15 19.14
N ALA A 139 -21.17 -25.90 18.25
CA ALA A 139 -20.69 -26.06 16.88
C ALA A 139 -20.84 -24.77 16.03
N LEU A 140 -21.87 -23.97 16.29
CA LEU A 140 -22.09 -22.70 15.60
C LEU A 140 -21.32 -21.60 16.31
N LYS A 141 -20.17 -21.22 15.74
CA LYS A 141 -19.31 -20.17 16.26
C LYS A 141 -19.81 -18.79 15.80
N ILE A 142 -19.53 -17.78 16.63
CA ILE A 142 -19.58 -16.38 16.23
C ILE A 142 -18.22 -16.05 15.61
N ASN A 143 -18.22 -15.68 14.34
CA ASN A 143 -17.01 -15.32 13.61
C ASN A 143 -16.72 -13.82 13.78
N VAL A 144 -15.45 -13.46 13.86
CA VAL A 144 -14.99 -12.07 13.76
C VAL A 144 -14.36 -11.87 12.39
N THR A 145 -15.09 -11.18 11.52
CA THR A 145 -14.68 -10.96 10.12
C THR A 145 -13.95 -9.64 9.99
N CYS A 146 -12.70 -9.66 9.57
CA CYS A 146 -11.93 -8.47 9.27
C CYS A 146 -12.38 -7.86 7.94
N ILE A 147 -12.77 -6.59 7.95
CA ILE A 147 -13.13 -5.81 6.77
C ILE A 147 -12.10 -4.70 6.60
N PRO A 148 -11.13 -4.85 5.67
CA PRO A 148 -10.16 -3.82 5.42
C PRO A 148 -10.80 -2.62 4.73
N VAL A 149 -10.55 -1.45 5.29
CA VAL A 149 -10.95 -0.15 4.75
C VAL A 149 -9.80 0.85 4.85
N ARG A 150 -9.87 1.93 4.10
CA ARG A 150 -8.85 2.99 4.20
C ARG A 150 -9.01 3.77 5.52
N PRO A 151 -7.92 4.33 6.08
CA PRO A 151 -7.97 5.06 7.35
C PRO A 151 -9.07 6.13 7.40
N GLU A 152 -9.21 6.91 6.32
CA GLU A 152 -10.19 7.98 6.19
C GLU A 152 -11.64 7.49 6.06
N GLN A 153 -11.85 6.22 5.78
CA GLN A 153 -13.18 5.59 5.63
C GLN A 153 -13.69 4.93 6.92
N LEU A 154 -12.83 4.72 7.92
CA LEU A 154 -13.15 3.94 9.13
C LEU A 154 -14.41 4.40 9.82
N GLU A 155 -14.51 5.69 10.14
CA GLU A 155 -15.67 6.23 10.87
C GLU A 155 -16.96 6.17 10.04
N GLN A 156 -16.87 6.55 8.77
CA GLN A 156 -18.01 6.50 7.86
C GLN A 156 -18.50 5.06 7.66
N ALA A 157 -17.60 4.10 7.47
CA ALA A 157 -17.92 2.69 7.34
C ALA A 157 -18.60 2.13 8.60
N LEU A 158 -18.11 2.52 9.79
CA LEU A 158 -18.75 2.16 11.05
C LEU A 158 -20.18 2.72 11.15
N LEU A 159 -20.34 4.01 10.93
CA LEU A 159 -21.63 4.70 11.04
C LEU A 159 -22.65 4.18 10.02
N GLN A 160 -22.21 3.81 8.83
CA GLN A 160 -23.06 3.23 7.80
C GLN A 160 -23.34 1.74 7.99
N GLY A 161 -22.80 1.09 9.03
CA GLY A 161 -23.04 -0.31 9.31
C GLY A 161 -22.32 -1.29 8.38
N VAL A 162 -21.24 -0.87 7.74
CA VAL A 162 -20.32 -1.78 6.99
C VAL A 162 -19.60 -2.69 7.98
N GLY A 163 -19.15 -2.15 9.10
CA GLY A 163 -18.61 -2.90 10.23
C GLY A 163 -19.33 -2.59 11.53
N ASP A 164 -19.02 -3.33 12.55
CA ASP A 164 -19.61 -3.23 13.89
C ASP A 164 -18.65 -2.60 14.91
N VAL A 165 -17.34 -2.75 14.68
CA VAL A 165 -16.26 -2.20 15.49
C VAL A 165 -15.12 -1.71 14.61
N ILE A 166 -14.50 -0.60 14.98
CA ILE A 166 -13.19 -0.20 14.44
C ILE A 166 -12.13 -0.80 15.36
N ALA A 167 -11.34 -1.72 14.85
CA ALA A 167 -10.29 -2.43 15.58
C ALA A 167 -8.88 -2.00 15.13
N PHE A 168 -8.69 -0.72 14.87
CA PHE A 168 -7.43 -0.16 14.35
C PHE A 168 -6.66 0.68 15.38
N GLY A 169 -7.20 0.97 16.54
CA GLY A 169 -6.58 1.93 17.46
C GLY A 169 -6.73 3.37 16.97
N VAL A 170 -7.95 3.87 17.04
CA VAL A 170 -8.28 5.25 16.66
C VAL A 170 -7.89 6.20 17.79
N ILE A 171 -7.33 7.36 17.46
CA ILE A 171 -7.08 8.43 18.44
C ILE A 171 -8.42 8.95 18.95
N VAL A 172 -8.62 8.92 20.26
CA VAL A 172 -9.79 9.48 20.93
C VAL A 172 -9.73 11.00 20.85
N THR A 173 -10.77 11.62 20.30
CA THR A 173 -10.92 13.08 20.29
C THR A 173 -12.34 13.46 20.72
N PRO A 174 -12.56 14.68 21.28
CA PRO A 174 -13.90 15.13 21.64
C PRO A 174 -14.90 15.16 20.48
N GLU A 175 -14.41 15.40 19.26
CA GLU A 175 -15.23 15.42 18.04
C GLU A 175 -15.73 14.01 17.70
N ARG A 176 -14.84 13.02 17.79
CA ARG A 176 -15.15 11.60 17.54
C ARG A 176 -16.07 11.03 18.62
N GLU A 177 -15.88 11.40 19.89
CA GLU A 177 -16.77 10.99 20.97
C GLU A 177 -18.23 11.46 20.78
N LYS A 178 -18.44 12.53 20.01
CA LYS A 178 -19.80 12.95 19.61
C LYS A 178 -20.47 11.97 18.65
N GLN A 179 -19.70 11.15 17.92
CA GLN A 179 -20.21 10.28 16.86
C GLN A 179 -20.17 8.79 17.24
N VAL A 180 -19.14 8.35 17.98
CA VAL A 180 -18.88 6.94 18.31
C VAL A 180 -18.73 6.74 19.81
N LEU A 181 -18.73 5.47 20.26
CA LEU A 181 -18.38 5.06 21.62
C LEU A 181 -17.00 4.39 21.59
N PHE A 182 -16.09 4.89 22.41
CA PHE A 182 -14.79 4.29 22.58
C PHE A 182 -14.76 3.23 23.68
N THR A 183 -13.91 2.22 23.50
CA THR A 183 -13.49 1.31 24.57
C THR A 183 -12.53 2.02 25.53
N PRO A 184 -12.13 1.43 26.67
CA PRO A 184 -10.92 1.85 27.36
C PRO A 184 -9.75 1.88 26.38
N PRO A 185 -8.79 2.80 26.60
CA PRO A 185 -7.65 2.89 25.68
C PRO A 185 -6.83 1.59 25.69
N ILE A 186 -6.43 1.16 24.51
CA ILE A 186 -5.43 0.10 24.33
C ILE A 186 -4.02 0.64 24.60
N ASP A 187 -3.84 1.95 24.40
CA ASP A 187 -2.66 2.71 24.81
C ASP A 187 -3.08 4.13 25.23
N SER A 188 -2.55 4.57 26.38
CA SER A 188 -2.82 5.89 26.98
C SER A 188 -1.64 6.87 26.85
N HIS A 189 -0.55 6.48 26.21
CA HIS A 189 0.69 7.27 26.17
C HIS A 189 1.10 7.62 24.73
N VAL A 190 0.12 7.79 23.86
CA VAL A 190 0.35 8.09 22.46
C VAL A 190 0.72 9.56 22.30
N LYS A 191 1.88 9.79 21.68
CA LYS A 191 2.38 11.13 21.35
C LYS A 191 2.58 11.22 19.85
N GLN A 192 2.26 12.37 19.29
CA GLN A 192 2.66 12.70 17.93
C GLN A 192 4.09 13.25 17.97
N VAL A 193 5.03 12.49 17.44
CA VAL A 193 6.46 12.80 17.51
C VAL A 193 7.03 13.08 16.14
N LEU A 194 8.02 13.97 16.11
CA LEU A 194 8.81 14.23 14.92
C LEU A 194 9.76 13.05 14.68
N VAL A 195 9.85 12.62 13.43
CA VAL A 195 10.86 11.68 12.93
C VAL A 195 11.58 12.33 11.76
N THR A 196 12.91 12.25 11.76
CA THR A 196 13.74 12.82 10.69
C THR A 196 14.62 11.76 10.05
N GLY A 197 14.92 11.98 8.77
CA GLY A 197 15.91 11.23 8.01
C GLY A 197 17.29 11.91 8.01
N PRO A 198 18.31 11.28 7.37
CA PRO A 198 19.69 11.81 7.33
C PRO A 198 19.85 13.19 6.68
N LYS A 199 18.94 13.59 5.80
CA LYS A 199 18.97 14.92 5.14
C LYS A 199 18.37 16.04 5.98
N ALA A 200 17.76 15.74 7.11
CA ALA A 200 17.13 16.76 7.92
C ALA A 200 18.18 17.69 8.54
N PRO A 201 17.90 19.00 8.62
CA PRO A 201 18.71 19.88 9.45
C PRO A 201 18.59 19.50 10.93
N ALA A 202 19.51 19.99 11.76
CA ALA A 202 19.40 19.81 13.21
C ALA A 202 18.11 20.46 13.72
N ILE A 203 17.27 19.67 14.41
CA ILE A 203 16.01 20.09 15.01
C ILE A 203 16.05 19.70 16.49
N THR A 204 15.88 20.68 17.36
CA THR A 204 15.94 20.52 18.80
C THR A 204 14.63 20.91 19.50
N SER A 205 13.77 21.63 18.80
CA SER A 205 12.46 22.11 19.28
C SER A 205 11.44 22.16 18.16
N LEU A 206 10.16 22.34 18.49
CA LEU A 206 9.10 22.55 17.49
C LEU A 206 9.28 23.84 16.69
N GLU A 207 9.86 24.86 17.30
CA GLU A 207 10.14 26.14 16.65
C GLU A 207 11.18 26.03 15.52
N ASP A 208 12.06 25.03 15.58
CA ASP A 208 13.06 24.77 14.54
C ASP A 208 12.43 24.24 13.25
N LEU A 209 11.17 23.82 13.28
CA LEU A 209 10.39 23.44 12.09
C LEU A 209 10.01 24.66 11.23
N SER A 210 10.18 25.89 11.74
CA SER A 210 9.94 27.11 10.98
C SER A 210 10.76 27.15 9.69
N GLY A 211 10.06 27.25 8.54
CA GLY A 211 10.67 27.24 7.21
C GLY A 211 11.22 25.88 6.77
N LYS A 212 10.95 24.79 7.50
CA LYS A 212 11.40 23.45 7.15
C LYS A 212 10.30 22.65 6.49
N GLU A 213 10.70 21.70 5.64
CA GLU A 213 9.78 20.79 4.98
C GLU A 213 9.41 19.63 5.90
N VAL A 214 8.10 19.38 6.02
CA VAL A 214 7.54 18.22 6.73
C VAL A 214 6.53 17.56 5.80
N TYR A 215 6.75 16.28 5.52
CA TYR A 215 5.89 15.46 4.67
C TYR A 215 4.85 14.75 5.52
N VAL A 216 3.59 14.87 5.16
CA VAL A 216 2.48 14.30 5.93
C VAL A 216 1.26 14.10 5.05
N ASN A 217 0.49 13.05 5.30
CA ASN A 217 -0.78 12.84 4.62
C ASN A 217 -1.79 13.92 5.08
N PRO A 218 -2.36 14.72 4.16
CA PRO A 218 -3.26 15.83 4.48
C PRO A 218 -4.59 15.38 5.13
N LEU A 219 -4.91 14.09 5.08
CA LEU A 219 -6.13 13.53 5.69
C LEU A 219 -5.92 13.05 7.13
N THR A 220 -4.78 13.39 7.74
CA THR A 220 -4.43 12.95 9.11
C THR A 220 -4.52 14.09 10.12
N ALA A 221 -4.74 13.72 11.38
CA ALA A 221 -4.66 14.66 12.50
C ALA A 221 -3.25 15.28 12.66
N TYR A 222 -2.22 14.64 12.12
CA TYR A 222 -0.85 15.20 12.10
C TYR A 222 -0.80 16.47 11.26
N TYR A 223 -1.42 16.45 10.09
CA TYR A 223 -1.48 17.61 9.20
C TYR A 223 -2.18 18.79 9.86
N GLU A 224 -3.35 18.55 10.49
CA GLU A 224 -4.10 19.59 11.22
C GLU A 224 -3.27 20.22 12.34
N ASN A 225 -2.60 19.39 13.14
CA ASN A 225 -1.76 19.87 14.24
C ASN A 225 -0.52 20.62 13.75
N LEU A 226 0.09 20.19 12.64
CA LEU A 226 1.19 20.93 12.00
C LEU A 226 0.74 22.27 11.42
N GLN A 227 -0.48 22.36 10.86
CA GLN A 227 -1.05 23.63 10.44
C GLN A 227 -1.22 24.59 11.61
N LEU A 228 -1.79 24.13 12.73
CA LEU A 228 -1.94 24.96 13.94
C LEU A 228 -0.58 25.45 14.48
N LEU A 229 0.43 24.58 14.47
CA LEU A 229 1.79 24.98 14.84
C LEU A 229 2.36 26.01 13.86
N SER A 230 2.18 25.81 12.56
CA SER A 230 2.63 26.72 11.52
C SER A 230 2.00 28.11 11.66
N GLU A 231 0.70 28.18 11.95
CA GLU A 231 0.00 29.45 12.23
C GLU A 231 0.55 30.13 13.49
N SER A 232 0.86 29.35 14.52
CA SER A 232 1.48 29.88 15.76
C SER A 232 2.84 30.48 15.48
N LEU A 233 3.68 29.82 14.67
CA LEU A 233 4.99 30.34 14.25
C LEU A 233 4.86 31.63 13.45
N GLN A 234 3.90 31.71 12.52
CA GLN A 234 3.62 32.94 11.76
C GLN A 234 3.20 34.09 12.66
N LYS A 235 2.32 33.86 13.64
CA LYS A 235 1.91 34.86 14.64
C LYS A 235 3.10 35.36 15.47
N ALA A 236 4.11 34.49 15.68
CA ALA A 236 5.37 34.85 16.34
C ALA A 236 6.41 35.52 15.40
N GLY A 237 6.03 35.83 14.17
CA GLY A 237 6.92 36.50 13.18
C GLY A 237 7.93 35.56 12.54
N ARG A 238 7.75 34.23 12.63
CA ARG A 238 8.62 33.24 12.02
C ARG A 238 8.04 32.73 10.68
N PRO A 239 8.87 32.27 9.73
CA PRO A 239 8.40 31.58 8.54
C PRO A 239 7.48 30.38 8.87
N PRO A 240 6.42 30.12 8.07
CA PRO A 240 5.59 28.95 8.25
C PRO A 240 6.36 27.66 8.00
N ILE A 241 5.84 26.54 8.53
CA ILE A 241 6.30 25.20 8.15
C ILE A 241 5.94 24.95 6.69
N LEU A 242 6.85 24.41 5.91
CA LEU A 242 6.61 24.01 4.53
C LEU A 242 5.96 22.62 4.52
N LEU A 243 4.65 22.59 4.71
CA LEU A 243 3.89 21.34 4.70
C LEU A 243 3.83 20.78 3.28
N LYS A 244 4.39 19.61 3.08
CA LYS A 244 4.36 18.84 1.83
C LYS A 244 3.34 17.73 1.96
N SER A 245 2.35 17.75 1.08
CA SER A 245 1.37 16.66 1.02
C SER A 245 2.05 15.38 0.55
N ALA A 246 2.03 14.36 1.40
CA ALA A 246 2.40 13.02 0.97
C ALA A 246 1.34 12.47 0.01
N ASP A 247 1.76 11.56 -0.87
CA ASP A 247 0.84 10.87 -1.75
C ASP A 247 -0.21 10.10 -0.92
N PRO A 248 -1.51 10.23 -1.22
CA PRO A 248 -2.57 9.65 -0.40
C PRO A 248 -2.57 8.10 -0.39
N ASP A 249 -1.92 7.47 -1.35
CA ASP A 249 -1.79 6.01 -1.41
C ASP A 249 -0.54 5.48 -0.66
N LEU A 250 0.28 6.38 -0.06
CA LEU A 250 1.37 6.03 0.86
C LEU A 250 0.89 5.99 2.31
N THR A 251 1.34 4.97 3.03
CA THR A 251 1.09 4.83 4.47
C THR A 251 2.14 5.61 5.28
N ASP A 252 1.89 5.80 6.58
CA ASP A 252 2.91 6.34 7.49
C ASP A 252 4.18 5.49 7.51
N GLU A 253 4.04 4.17 7.32
CA GLU A 253 5.15 3.22 7.27
C GLU A 253 6.01 3.46 6.03
N ASP A 254 5.39 3.74 4.87
CA ASP A 254 6.10 4.11 3.65
C ASP A 254 6.86 5.43 3.81
N LEU A 255 6.29 6.42 4.49
CA LEU A 255 6.97 7.68 4.78
C LEU A 255 8.20 7.48 5.66
N LEU A 256 8.14 6.60 6.66
CA LEU A 256 9.29 6.27 7.50
C LEU A 256 10.40 5.57 6.70
N GLU A 257 10.05 4.68 5.77
CA GLU A 257 11.03 4.08 4.86
C GLU A 257 11.67 5.12 3.94
N MET A 258 10.87 6.04 3.39
CA MET A 258 11.38 7.13 2.54
C MET A 258 12.31 8.07 3.33
N LEU A 259 12.03 8.35 4.60
CA LEU A 259 12.94 9.05 5.51
C LEU A 259 14.26 8.31 5.68
N ASN A 260 14.20 7.01 5.98
CA ASN A 260 15.38 6.15 6.14
C ASN A 260 16.25 6.14 4.87
N ALA A 261 15.60 6.17 3.70
CA ALA A 261 16.25 6.24 2.39
C ALA A 261 16.72 7.65 2.00
N SER A 262 16.67 8.63 2.90
CA SER A 262 17.05 10.03 2.65
C SER A 262 16.26 10.73 1.53
N LEU A 263 15.04 10.30 1.27
CA LEU A 263 14.15 10.91 0.27
C LEU A 263 13.39 12.10 0.84
N LEU A 264 12.98 11.97 2.10
CA LEU A 264 12.25 12.99 2.83
C LEU A 264 13.09 13.47 4.00
N PRO A 265 13.01 14.76 4.39
CA PRO A 265 13.72 15.26 5.55
C PRO A 265 13.02 14.94 6.87
N ALA A 266 11.69 15.07 6.94
CA ALA A 266 10.94 14.95 8.18
C ALA A 266 9.49 14.49 7.93
N THR A 267 8.94 13.75 8.90
CA THR A 267 7.50 13.45 9.04
C THR A 267 7.09 13.46 10.51
N VAL A 268 5.79 13.38 10.76
CA VAL A 268 5.21 13.19 12.09
C VAL A 268 4.39 11.90 12.09
N THR A 269 4.57 11.08 13.10
CA THR A 269 3.75 9.90 13.35
C THR A 269 3.61 9.66 14.86
N ILE A 270 2.88 8.62 15.26
CA ILE A 270 2.77 8.27 16.69
C ILE A 270 4.06 7.60 17.20
N ASN A 271 4.41 7.89 18.46
CA ASN A 271 5.63 7.38 19.10
C ASN A 271 5.79 5.86 18.99
N ILE A 272 4.73 5.08 19.21
CA ILE A 272 4.77 3.61 19.13
C ILE A 272 5.23 3.14 17.76
N ARG A 273 4.67 3.73 16.69
CA ARG A 273 5.07 3.42 15.31
C ARG A 273 6.49 3.88 15.04
N ALA A 274 6.85 5.08 15.46
CA ALA A 274 8.20 5.61 15.33
C ALA A 274 9.24 4.71 16.02
N GLU A 275 8.99 4.31 17.26
CA GLU A 275 9.87 3.44 18.05
C GLU A 275 9.98 2.02 17.48
N PHE A 276 8.87 1.52 16.92
CA PHE A 276 8.85 0.25 16.23
C PHE A 276 9.76 0.29 15.00
N TRP A 277 9.53 1.23 14.09
CA TRP A 277 10.24 1.30 12.85
C TRP A 277 11.70 1.74 12.99
N ALA A 278 12.06 2.52 14.01
CA ALA A 278 13.45 2.86 14.27
C ALA A 278 14.33 1.66 14.68
N LYS A 279 13.74 0.57 15.14
CA LYS A 279 14.48 -0.68 15.38
C LYS A 279 14.79 -1.43 14.09
N VAL A 280 14.07 -1.12 13.02
CA VAL A 280 14.14 -1.75 11.70
C VAL A 280 14.90 -0.88 10.72
N LEU A 281 14.71 0.42 10.78
CA LEU A 281 15.22 1.44 9.88
C LEU A 281 16.34 2.24 10.59
N PRO A 282 17.62 1.88 10.37
CA PRO A 282 18.73 2.38 11.19
C PRO A 282 19.07 3.86 10.97
N HIS A 283 18.60 4.46 9.89
CA HIS A 283 18.90 5.86 9.56
C HIS A 283 17.81 6.84 10.03
N LEU A 284 16.77 6.34 10.71
CA LEU A 284 15.77 7.20 11.33
C LEU A 284 16.31 7.84 12.60
N THR A 285 16.07 9.13 12.76
CA THR A 285 16.30 9.84 14.02
C THR A 285 14.95 10.15 14.66
N LEU A 286 14.71 9.56 15.83
CA LEU A 286 13.54 9.85 16.63
C LEU A 286 13.78 11.09 17.50
N HIS A 287 12.76 11.93 17.61
CA HIS A 287 12.77 13.10 18.48
C HIS A 287 11.70 12.95 19.58
N PRO A 288 11.90 12.07 20.59
CA PRO A 288 10.86 11.76 21.57
C PRO A 288 10.47 12.95 22.45
N ASN A 289 11.32 13.98 22.50
CA ASN A 289 11.09 15.22 23.25
C ASN A 289 10.49 16.33 22.36
N ILE A 290 10.44 16.16 21.05
CA ILE A 290 9.80 17.10 20.11
C ILE A 290 8.40 16.54 19.80
N VAL A 291 7.47 16.84 20.69
CA VAL A 291 6.11 16.32 20.70
C VAL A 291 5.18 17.38 20.12
N LEU A 292 4.59 17.09 18.96
CA LEU A 292 3.63 17.98 18.30
C LEU A 292 2.32 18.04 19.08
N LYS A 293 1.90 16.90 19.62
CA LYS A 293 0.74 16.77 20.51
C LYS A 293 0.97 15.67 21.52
N GLU A 294 0.85 16.01 22.79
CA GLU A 294 0.79 15.03 23.87
C GLU A 294 -0.65 14.55 24.04
N GLU A 295 -0.80 13.32 24.57
CA GLU A 295 -2.09 12.78 25.00
C GLU A 295 -3.00 12.27 23.88
N GLY A 296 -2.49 11.37 23.08
CA GLY A 296 -3.39 10.49 22.35
C GLY A 296 -3.73 9.28 23.22
N GLN A 297 -5.00 8.95 23.29
CA GLN A 297 -5.44 7.62 23.69
C GLN A 297 -5.83 6.88 22.43
N LEU A 298 -5.28 5.68 22.21
CA LEU A 298 -5.74 4.78 21.16
C LEU A 298 -6.79 3.85 21.73
N ALA A 299 -7.95 3.79 21.11
CA ALA A 299 -9.04 2.92 21.53
C ALA A 299 -9.73 2.29 20.31
N TRP A 300 -10.42 1.18 20.52
CA TRP A 300 -11.37 0.68 19.55
C TRP A 300 -12.68 1.49 19.66
N ALA A 301 -13.44 1.52 18.57
CA ALA A 301 -14.67 2.31 18.55
C ALA A 301 -15.87 1.51 18.03
N THR A 302 -17.05 1.77 18.61
CA THR A 302 -18.33 1.20 18.18
C THR A 302 -19.34 2.31 17.92
N ARG A 303 -20.44 1.97 17.24
CA ARG A 303 -21.56 2.90 17.10
C ARG A 303 -22.18 3.21 18.46
N LYS A 304 -22.85 4.35 18.57
CA LYS A 304 -23.58 4.76 19.79
C LYS A 304 -24.75 3.84 20.14
N ASP A 305 -25.33 3.20 19.15
CA ASP A 305 -26.40 2.20 19.30
C ASP A 305 -25.90 0.80 19.64
N SER A 306 -24.59 0.63 19.94
CA SER A 306 -23.98 -0.66 20.23
C SER A 306 -23.33 -0.72 21.64
N PRO A 307 -24.04 -0.34 22.73
CA PRO A 307 -23.48 -0.31 24.08
C PRO A 307 -23.16 -1.71 24.64
N GLN A 308 -23.84 -2.78 24.20
CA GLN A 308 -23.54 -4.15 24.64
C GLN A 308 -22.24 -4.65 24.03
N LEU A 309 -22.05 -4.41 22.71
CA LEU A 309 -20.78 -4.73 22.04
C LEU A 309 -19.62 -3.99 22.72
N ARG A 310 -19.79 -2.68 23.02
CA ARG A 310 -18.75 -1.93 23.73
C ARG A 310 -18.43 -2.54 25.10
N ARG A 311 -19.42 -2.97 25.87
CA ARG A 311 -19.17 -3.63 27.16
C ARG A 311 -18.38 -4.93 27.00
N LEU A 312 -18.71 -5.74 26.00
CA LEU A 312 -18.00 -6.97 25.69
C LEU A 312 -16.54 -6.69 25.30
N LEU A 313 -16.30 -5.68 24.49
CA LEU A 313 -14.96 -5.22 24.12
C LEU A 313 -14.19 -4.70 25.34
N ASN A 314 -14.83 -3.96 26.23
CA ASN A 314 -14.20 -3.47 27.48
C ASN A 314 -13.76 -4.64 28.38
N GLU A 315 -14.56 -5.71 28.47
CA GLU A 315 -14.18 -6.95 29.19
C GLU A 315 -12.97 -7.62 28.54
N PHE A 316 -12.93 -7.65 27.20
CA PHE A 316 -11.84 -8.26 26.44
C PHE A 316 -10.53 -7.47 26.55
N ILE A 317 -10.56 -6.15 26.39
CA ILE A 317 -9.37 -5.30 26.37
C ILE A 317 -8.68 -5.27 27.74
N LYS A 318 -9.44 -5.41 28.82
CA LYS A 318 -8.88 -5.38 30.18
C LYS A 318 -7.77 -6.39 30.37
N GLY A 319 -6.55 -5.91 30.66
CA GLY A 319 -5.35 -6.71 30.83
C GLY A 319 -4.66 -7.15 29.53
N ARG A 320 -5.05 -6.55 28.39
CA ARG A 320 -4.45 -6.77 27.07
C ARG A 320 -3.88 -5.48 26.44
N GLU A 321 -3.86 -4.41 27.20
CA GLU A 321 -3.34 -3.10 26.80
C GLU A 321 -1.83 -3.18 26.50
N VAL A 322 -1.32 -2.20 25.77
CA VAL A 322 0.13 -2.02 25.54
C VAL A 322 0.84 -1.91 26.89
N GLY A 323 1.99 -2.58 27.01
CA GLY A 323 2.71 -2.70 28.27
C GLY A 323 2.39 -3.96 29.07
N THR A 324 1.30 -4.65 28.77
CA THR A 324 1.02 -5.98 29.31
C THR A 324 1.85 -7.06 28.61
N VAL A 325 1.94 -8.26 29.24
CA VAL A 325 2.64 -9.40 28.63
C VAL A 325 2.08 -9.74 27.26
N PHE A 326 0.76 -9.71 27.09
CA PHE A 326 0.09 -9.99 25.83
C PHE A 326 0.46 -8.95 24.76
N GLY A 327 0.28 -7.65 25.04
CA GLY A 327 0.61 -6.58 24.09
C GLY A 327 2.09 -6.59 23.67
N ASN A 328 2.99 -6.90 24.60
CA ASN A 328 4.42 -6.98 24.32
C ASN A 328 4.80 -8.21 23.47
N ILE A 329 4.13 -9.35 23.64
CA ILE A 329 4.36 -10.55 22.81
C ILE A 329 3.93 -10.27 21.37
N MET A 330 2.77 -9.65 21.17
CA MET A 330 2.26 -9.28 19.84
C MET A 330 3.23 -8.35 19.10
N LEU A 331 3.67 -7.28 19.76
CA LEU A 331 4.65 -6.34 19.21
C LEU A 331 5.97 -7.04 18.83
N ARG A 332 6.48 -7.94 19.67
CA ARG A 332 7.75 -8.64 19.39
C ARG A 332 7.68 -9.57 18.21
N ARG A 333 6.56 -10.25 17.97
CA ARG A 333 6.40 -11.22 16.88
C ARG A 333 6.60 -10.56 15.51
N TYR A 334 6.05 -9.36 15.33
CA TYR A 334 6.16 -8.60 14.06
C TYR A 334 7.44 -7.77 13.93
N LEU A 335 8.16 -7.53 15.04
CA LEU A 335 9.46 -6.82 15.05
C LEU A 335 10.63 -7.61 14.45
N GLN A 336 10.51 -8.92 14.24
CA GLN A 336 11.66 -9.77 13.92
C GLN A 336 11.87 -10.00 12.42
N ASN A 337 10.98 -9.57 11.54
CA ASN A 337 11.07 -9.86 10.10
C ASN A 337 11.30 -8.57 9.28
N THR A 338 12.58 -8.22 9.07
CA THR A 338 12.99 -6.92 8.50
C THR A 338 13.71 -7.03 7.16
N HIS A 339 13.71 -8.22 6.53
CA HIS A 339 14.51 -8.50 5.33
C HIS A 339 14.08 -7.80 4.04
N TRP A 340 12.98 -7.07 4.05
CA TRP A 340 12.35 -6.45 2.87
C TRP A 340 12.66 -4.95 2.69
N VAL A 341 13.42 -4.33 3.59
CA VAL A 341 13.79 -2.91 3.49
C VAL A 341 15.02 -2.74 2.60
N LYS A 342 14.83 -2.16 1.40
CA LYS A 342 15.91 -1.82 0.46
C LYS A 342 16.11 -0.30 0.43
N ASP A 343 17.35 0.18 0.36
CA ASP A 343 17.66 1.61 0.22
C ASP A 343 17.85 2.00 -1.25
N ALA A 344 16.76 2.36 -1.90
CA ALA A 344 16.70 2.71 -3.32
C ALA A 344 17.43 4.00 -3.72
N THR A 345 17.98 4.75 -2.77
CA THR A 345 18.46 6.13 -3.01
C THR A 345 19.86 6.41 -2.50
N SER A 346 20.59 5.36 -2.11
CA SER A 346 22.00 5.49 -1.79
C SER A 346 22.79 6.05 -2.98
N ASN A 347 23.96 6.63 -2.74
CA ASN A 347 24.83 7.14 -3.81
C ASN A 347 25.21 6.06 -4.83
N GLU A 348 25.23 4.81 -4.44
CA GLU A 348 25.52 3.66 -5.31
C GLU A 348 24.32 3.38 -6.23
N GLU A 349 23.11 3.42 -5.71
CA GLU A 349 21.88 3.22 -6.46
C GLU A 349 21.62 4.38 -7.44
N ARG A 350 21.97 5.61 -7.09
CA ARG A 350 21.91 6.76 -8.00
C ARG A 350 22.81 6.59 -9.22
N LYS A 351 24.02 6.06 -9.06
CA LYS A 351 24.92 5.77 -10.20
C LYS A 351 24.33 4.74 -11.15
N LYS A 352 23.68 3.71 -10.61
CA LYS A 352 22.97 2.70 -11.42
C LYS A 352 21.80 3.33 -12.18
N PHE A 353 21.01 4.16 -11.51
CA PHE A 353 19.93 4.93 -12.14
C PHE A 353 20.46 5.76 -13.32
N GLU A 354 21.50 6.58 -13.10
CA GLU A 354 22.12 7.43 -14.13
C GLU A 354 22.65 6.63 -15.32
N ALA A 355 23.17 5.41 -15.09
CA ALA A 355 23.69 4.55 -16.12
C ALA A 355 22.61 4.06 -17.11
N TYR A 356 21.39 3.84 -16.62
CA TYR A 356 20.33 3.19 -17.41
C TYR A 356 19.13 4.06 -17.72
N VAL A 357 18.97 5.23 -17.09
CA VAL A 357 17.78 6.10 -17.23
C VAL A 357 17.43 6.42 -18.68
N ARG A 358 18.41 6.62 -19.54
CA ARG A 358 18.21 6.89 -20.99
C ARG A 358 17.46 5.78 -21.72
N TYR A 359 17.68 4.52 -21.35
CA TYR A 359 17.00 3.37 -21.94
C TYR A 359 15.55 3.30 -21.45
N PHE A 360 15.34 3.54 -20.16
CA PHE A 360 14.00 3.63 -19.61
C PHE A 360 13.19 4.77 -20.21
N GLN A 361 13.80 5.95 -20.43
CA GLN A 361 13.16 7.08 -21.11
C GLN A 361 12.78 6.72 -22.55
N LYS A 362 13.68 6.08 -23.30
CA LYS A 362 13.45 5.64 -24.67
C LYS A 362 12.26 4.68 -24.75
N TYR A 363 12.28 3.62 -23.98
CA TYR A 363 11.27 2.56 -24.04
C TYR A 363 9.99 2.90 -23.26
N GLY A 364 10.06 3.78 -22.26
CA GLY A 364 8.87 4.39 -21.65
C GLY A 364 8.07 5.18 -22.66
N ALA A 365 8.73 6.04 -23.46
CA ALA A 365 8.08 6.79 -24.53
C ALA A 365 7.56 5.90 -25.66
N GLU A 366 8.31 4.84 -26.04
CA GLU A 366 7.91 3.91 -27.10
C GLU A 366 6.67 3.09 -26.72
N TYR A 367 6.56 2.68 -25.46
CA TYR A 367 5.50 1.79 -24.98
C TYR A 367 4.46 2.48 -24.09
N ASP A 368 4.44 3.81 -24.06
CA ASP A 368 3.45 4.62 -23.34
C ASP A 368 3.38 4.25 -21.83
N PHE A 369 4.56 4.25 -21.17
CA PHE A 369 4.70 4.17 -19.74
C PHE A 369 5.47 5.36 -19.20
N ASP A 370 5.13 5.81 -17.99
CA ASP A 370 6.02 6.69 -17.25
C ASP A 370 7.34 5.93 -17.00
N TYR A 371 8.43 6.47 -17.54
CA TYR A 371 9.73 5.82 -17.47
C TYR A 371 10.21 5.61 -16.02
N LEU A 372 9.79 6.47 -15.09
CA LEU A 372 10.12 6.30 -13.66
C LEU A 372 9.43 5.08 -13.05
N MET A 373 8.24 4.72 -13.52
CA MET A 373 7.60 3.46 -13.13
C MET A 373 8.36 2.24 -13.63
N LEU A 374 8.88 2.28 -14.84
CA LEU A 374 9.72 1.21 -15.37
C LEU A 374 11.07 1.12 -14.64
N VAL A 375 11.68 2.26 -14.28
CA VAL A 375 12.89 2.28 -13.42
C VAL A 375 12.59 1.66 -12.07
N ALA A 376 11.49 2.05 -11.45
CA ALA A 376 11.07 1.53 -10.14
C ALA A 376 10.84 0.01 -10.19
N GLN A 377 10.26 -0.50 -11.28
CA GLN A 377 10.13 -1.93 -11.51
C GLN A 377 11.50 -2.61 -11.65
N GLY A 378 12.38 -2.10 -12.50
CA GLY A 378 13.73 -2.66 -12.66
C GLY A 378 14.54 -2.64 -11.35
N TYR A 379 14.29 -1.65 -10.50
CA TYR A 379 14.88 -1.61 -9.17
C TYR A 379 14.31 -2.69 -8.25
N GLU A 380 13.01 -2.92 -8.24
CA GLU A 380 12.40 -3.99 -7.46
C GLU A 380 12.83 -5.37 -7.94
N GLU A 381 12.96 -5.57 -9.26
CA GLU A 381 13.35 -6.85 -9.86
C GLU A 381 14.80 -7.25 -9.54
N SER A 382 15.73 -6.31 -9.58
CA SER A 382 17.16 -6.63 -9.52
C SER A 382 18.04 -5.63 -8.75
N GLY A 383 17.50 -4.50 -8.27
CA GLY A 383 18.32 -3.36 -7.86
C GLY A 383 19.08 -2.72 -9.02
N LEU A 384 18.51 -2.74 -10.24
CA LEU A 384 19.13 -2.30 -11.49
C LEU A 384 20.45 -3.04 -11.82
N ASP A 385 20.55 -4.30 -11.45
CA ASP A 385 21.75 -5.14 -11.69
C ASP A 385 21.55 -6.03 -12.92
N GLN A 386 22.25 -5.69 -14.03
CA GLN A 386 22.21 -6.47 -15.26
C GLN A 386 22.87 -7.85 -15.10
N SER A 387 23.77 -8.02 -14.14
CA SER A 387 24.45 -9.30 -13.90
C SER A 387 23.62 -10.31 -13.13
N LEU A 388 22.50 -9.86 -12.50
CA LEU A 388 21.67 -10.73 -11.69
C LEU A 388 21.05 -11.86 -12.51
N ARG A 389 21.13 -13.08 -11.96
CA ARG A 389 20.53 -14.30 -12.50
C ARG A 389 19.71 -14.97 -11.44
N ASN A 390 18.45 -15.27 -11.78
CA ASN A 390 17.54 -15.96 -10.88
C ASN A 390 17.57 -17.48 -11.15
N PRO A 391 17.41 -18.34 -10.14
CA PRO A 391 17.29 -19.80 -10.33
C PRO A 391 16.18 -20.23 -11.29
N SER A 392 15.15 -19.41 -11.50
CA SER A 392 14.10 -19.64 -12.51
C SER A 392 14.53 -19.40 -13.96
N GLY A 393 15.78 -18.90 -14.17
CA GLY A 393 16.30 -18.55 -15.49
C GLY A 393 16.03 -17.10 -15.92
N ALA A 394 15.46 -16.27 -15.07
CA ALA A 394 15.29 -14.84 -15.33
C ALA A 394 16.65 -14.12 -15.21
N VAL A 395 16.87 -13.12 -16.07
CA VAL A 395 18.15 -12.41 -16.19
C VAL A 395 17.98 -10.89 -16.21
N GLY A 396 18.95 -10.20 -15.65
CA GLY A 396 19.17 -8.77 -15.83
C GLY A 396 18.23 -7.85 -15.08
N ILE A 397 18.27 -6.59 -15.47
CA ILE A 397 17.58 -5.46 -14.80
C ILE A 397 16.09 -5.72 -14.61
N MET A 398 15.40 -6.19 -15.64
CA MET A 398 13.97 -6.44 -15.64
C MET A 398 13.60 -7.90 -15.35
N GLN A 399 14.57 -8.75 -14.96
CA GLN A 399 14.39 -10.18 -14.68
C GLN A 399 13.58 -10.90 -15.75
N VAL A 400 13.99 -10.74 -17.00
CA VAL A 400 13.33 -11.31 -18.18
C VAL A 400 13.84 -12.73 -18.44
N ILE A 401 12.95 -13.66 -18.72
CA ILE A 401 13.31 -15.02 -19.14
C ILE A 401 13.66 -14.99 -20.65
N PRO A 402 14.90 -15.33 -21.05
CA PRO A 402 15.38 -15.19 -22.43
C PRO A 402 14.51 -15.90 -23.46
N GLN A 403 14.00 -17.09 -23.15
CA GLN A 403 13.12 -17.85 -24.03
C GLN A 403 11.82 -17.09 -24.36
N TYR A 404 11.20 -16.41 -23.37
CA TYR A 404 9.97 -15.66 -23.59
C TYR A 404 10.24 -14.33 -24.31
N ALA A 405 11.37 -13.70 -24.01
CA ALA A 405 11.79 -12.49 -24.70
C ALA A 405 12.08 -12.72 -26.18
N ALA A 406 12.70 -13.85 -26.52
CA ALA A 406 12.99 -14.20 -27.90
C ALA A 406 11.75 -14.59 -28.73
N ALA A 407 10.71 -15.09 -28.07
CA ALA A 407 9.48 -15.55 -28.73
C ALA A 407 8.55 -14.38 -29.13
N PRO A 408 7.72 -14.53 -30.20
CA PRO A 408 6.64 -13.59 -30.47
C PRO A 408 5.65 -13.53 -29.30
N PRO A 409 5.05 -12.35 -29.00
CA PRO A 409 5.14 -11.08 -29.74
C PRO A 409 6.33 -10.19 -29.33
N ILE A 410 7.19 -10.63 -28.40
CA ILE A 410 8.30 -9.82 -27.87
C ILE A 410 9.44 -9.72 -28.89
N GLY A 411 10.05 -10.84 -29.28
CA GLY A 411 11.02 -10.92 -30.37
C GLY A 411 12.36 -10.23 -30.08
N ILE A 412 12.81 -10.19 -28.81
CA ILE A 412 14.07 -9.56 -28.38
C ILE A 412 14.94 -10.65 -27.74
N PRO A 413 15.84 -11.31 -28.50
CA PRO A 413 16.54 -12.49 -28.02
C PRO A 413 17.76 -12.19 -27.13
N ASN A 414 18.33 -10.97 -27.20
CA ASN A 414 19.65 -10.69 -26.59
C ASN A 414 19.54 -9.96 -25.24
N VAL A 415 18.72 -10.47 -24.35
CA VAL A 415 18.43 -9.86 -23.03
C VAL A 415 19.60 -9.88 -22.04
N GLU A 416 20.74 -10.41 -22.43
CA GLU A 416 22.02 -10.30 -21.70
C GLU A 416 22.59 -8.87 -21.75
N ILE A 417 22.17 -8.05 -22.71
CA ILE A 417 22.55 -6.64 -22.85
C ILE A 417 21.50 -5.80 -22.12
N ALA A 418 21.95 -4.83 -21.30
CA ALA A 418 21.07 -4.01 -20.47
C ALA A 418 19.99 -3.26 -21.28
N GLU A 419 20.35 -2.68 -22.44
CA GLU A 419 19.37 -2.00 -23.29
C GLU A 419 18.28 -2.96 -23.79
N ASP A 420 18.66 -4.14 -24.30
CA ASP A 420 17.73 -5.14 -24.80
C ASP A 420 16.89 -5.76 -23.67
N ASN A 421 17.47 -5.88 -22.47
CA ASN A 421 16.77 -6.36 -21.29
C ASN A 421 15.65 -5.39 -20.86
N ILE A 422 15.97 -4.10 -20.79
CA ILE A 422 14.98 -3.04 -20.49
C ILE A 422 13.93 -2.96 -21.61
N HIS A 423 14.35 -3.06 -22.86
CA HIS A 423 13.45 -3.09 -24.03
C HIS A 423 12.46 -4.25 -23.94
N ALA A 424 12.96 -5.46 -23.69
CA ALA A 424 12.12 -6.66 -23.58
C ALA A 424 11.12 -6.54 -22.41
N GLY A 425 11.59 -6.09 -21.25
CA GLY A 425 10.73 -5.86 -20.08
C GLY A 425 9.61 -4.85 -20.37
N ALA A 426 9.94 -3.68 -20.92
CA ALA A 426 8.96 -2.67 -21.29
C ALA A 426 7.94 -3.16 -22.33
N LYS A 427 8.40 -3.89 -23.35
CA LYS A 427 7.54 -4.50 -24.38
C LYS A 427 6.63 -5.59 -23.81
N MET A 428 7.12 -6.40 -22.88
CA MET A 428 6.31 -7.39 -22.15
C MET A 428 5.22 -6.70 -21.34
N MET A 429 5.57 -5.63 -20.61
CA MET A 429 4.60 -4.82 -19.88
C MET A 429 3.50 -4.26 -20.80
N ARG A 430 3.87 -3.71 -21.97
CA ARG A 430 2.90 -3.21 -22.95
C ARG A 430 1.98 -4.32 -23.46
N ASN A 431 2.55 -5.47 -23.81
CA ASN A 431 1.77 -6.62 -24.25
C ASN A 431 0.76 -7.10 -23.20
N ILE A 432 1.17 -7.14 -21.93
CA ILE A 432 0.27 -7.49 -20.82
C ILE A 432 -0.84 -6.44 -20.69
N ALA A 433 -0.49 -5.15 -20.69
CA ALA A 433 -1.43 -4.05 -20.54
C ALA A 433 -2.49 -4.04 -21.63
N ASP A 434 -2.09 -4.27 -22.88
CA ASP A 434 -3.00 -4.27 -24.03
C ASP A 434 -3.88 -5.51 -24.10
N THR A 435 -3.33 -6.67 -23.72
CA THR A 435 -4.05 -7.94 -23.78
C THR A 435 -5.06 -8.11 -22.65
N TYR A 436 -4.70 -7.70 -21.44
CA TYR A 436 -5.47 -8.03 -20.24
C TYR A 436 -6.14 -6.85 -19.54
N PHE A 437 -5.63 -5.62 -19.77
CA PHE A 437 -6.09 -4.40 -19.11
C PHE A 437 -6.48 -3.29 -20.08
N ASN A 438 -6.90 -3.66 -21.30
CA ASN A 438 -7.40 -2.73 -22.29
C ASN A 438 -8.87 -2.36 -22.00
N ASP A 439 -9.10 -1.68 -20.90
CA ASP A 439 -10.41 -1.20 -20.45
C ASP A 439 -10.34 0.33 -20.31
N PRO A 440 -11.18 1.10 -21.04
CA PRO A 440 -11.16 2.56 -20.98
C PRO A 440 -11.55 3.14 -19.60
N LYS A 441 -12.08 2.32 -18.69
CA LYS A 441 -12.36 2.70 -17.31
C LYS A 441 -11.13 2.68 -16.40
N LEU A 442 -10.06 2.03 -16.83
CA LEU A 442 -8.79 2.04 -16.12
C LEU A 442 -8.03 3.33 -16.44
N ASP A 443 -7.78 4.13 -15.43
CA ASP A 443 -6.82 5.22 -15.56
C ASP A 443 -5.38 4.69 -15.77
N PRO A 444 -4.45 5.51 -16.28
CA PRO A 444 -3.09 5.07 -16.59
C PRO A 444 -2.33 4.51 -15.39
N LEU A 445 -2.52 5.09 -14.19
CA LEU A 445 -1.87 4.62 -12.97
C LEU A 445 -2.34 3.21 -12.59
N ASN A 446 -3.65 3.03 -12.41
CA ASN A 446 -4.21 1.75 -12.01
C ASN A 446 -3.98 0.65 -13.06
N LYS A 447 -4.01 1.00 -14.36
CA LYS A 447 -3.62 0.10 -15.45
C LYS A 447 -2.18 -0.39 -15.27
N THR A 448 -1.25 0.51 -14.96
CA THR A 448 0.17 0.18 -14.77
C THR A 448 0.39 -0.67 -13.52
N LEU A 449 -0.24 -0.33 -12.38
CA LEU A 449 -0.14 -1.10 -11.13
C LEU A 449 -0.65 -2.54 -11.30
N MET A 450 -1.79 -2.73 -11.98
CA MET A 450 -2.31 -4.07 -12.29
C MET A 450 -1.40 -4.83 -13.27
N THR A 451 -0.73 -4.11 -14.18
CA THR A 451 0.23 -4.70 -15.10
C THR A 451 1.48 -5.17 -14.35
N PHE A 452 1.97 -4.44 -13.34
CA PHE A 452 3.03 -4.90 -12.44
C PHE A 452 2.65 -6.19 -11.71
N ALA A 453 1.47 -6.22 -11.09
CA ALA A 453 0.98 -7.44 -10.43
C ALA A 453 0.92 -8.62 -11.40
N ALA A 454 0.47 -8.38 -12.64
CA ALA A 454 0.36 -9.38 -13.69
C ALA A 454 1.73 -9.85 -14.20
N TYR A 455 2.72 -8.97 -14.26
CA TYR A 455 4.11 -9.31 -14.59
C TYR A 455 4.69 -10.28 -13.55
N ASN A 456 4.45 -10.02 -12.28
CA ASN A 456 4.92 -10.83 -11.15
C ASN A 456 4.17 -12.15 -10.99
N ALA A 457 2.81 -12.12 -10.99
CA ALA A 457 1.99 -13.27 -10.59
C ALA A 457 1.21 -13.94 -11.73
N GLY A 458 1.38 -13.45 -12.96
CA GLY A 458 0.75 -13.99 -14.16
C GLY A 458 -0.51 -13.23 -14.59
N PRO A 459 -0.59 -12.84 -15.87
CA PRO A 459 -1.60 -11.90 -16.36
C PRO A 459 -3.02 -12.45 -16.33
N THR A 460 -3.22 -13.70 -16.70
CA THR A 460 -4.55 -14.35 -16.66
C THR A 460 -5.11 -14.40 -15.24
N ARG A 461 -4.25 -14.69 -14.27
CA ARG A 461 -4.62 -14.74 -12.85
C ARG A 461 -5.08 -13.37 -12.36
N ILE A 462 -4.27 -12.33 -12.54
CA ILE A 462 -4.60 -10.99 -12.07
C ILE A 462 -5.83 -10.41 -12.77
N ALA A 463 -6.00 -10.62 -14.07
CA ALA A 463 -7.21 -10.22 -14.79
C ALA A 463 -8.48 -10.92 -14.26
N GLY A 464 -8.37 -12.19 -13.86
CA GLY A 464 -9.44 -12.92 -13.19
C GLY A 464 -9.77 -12.35 -11.82
N LEU A 465 -8.76 -12.02 -11.01
CA LEU A 465 -8.92 -11.42 -9.68
C LEU A 465 -9.49 -10.00 -9.74
N ARG A 466 -9.14 -9.20 -10.76
CA ARG A 466 -9.79 -7.92 -11.04
C ARG A 466 -11.30 -8.07 -11.24
N LYS A 467 -11.74 -9.07 -12.03
CA LYS A 467 -13.18 -9.34 -12.23
C LYS A 467 -13.84 -9.78 -10.92
N ARG A 468 -13.14 -10.58 -10.12
CA ARG A 468 -13.65 -11.02 -8.82
C ARG A 468 -13.79 -9.87 -7.84
N ALA A 469 -12.90 -8.88 -7.84
CA ALA A 469 -13.03 -7.68 -7.02
C ALA A 469 -14.40 -7.02 -7.21
N ALA A 470 -14.88 -6.89 -8.44
CA ALA A 470 -16.21 -6.36 -8.74
C ALA A 470 -17.34 -7.21 -8.10
N SER A 471 -17.22 -8.53 -8.11
CA SER A 471 -18.23 -9.42 -7.50
C SER A 471 -18.21 -9.40 -5.97
N GLU A 472 -17.08 -9.00 -5.36
CA GLU A 472 -16.94 -8.82 -3.91
C GLU A 472 -17.22 -7.37 -3.47
N GLY A 473 -17.72 -6.50 -4.38
CA GLY A 473 -18.12 -5.12 -4.06
C GLY A 473 -16.98 -4.12 -3.99
N LEU A 474 -15.80 -4.50 -4.50
CA LEU A 474 -14.64 -3.64 -4.62
C LEU A 474 -14.58 -3.00 -6.00
N ASP A 475 -13.90 -1.86 -6.12
CA ASP A 475 -13.71 -1.22 -7.43
C ASP A 475 -12.67 -2.00 -8.26
N PRO A 476 -13.09 -2.66 -9.36
CA PRO A 476 -12.18 -3.42 -10.21
C PRO A 476 -11.21 -2.54 -11.00
N ASN A 477 -11.41 -1.23 -11.01
CA ASN A 477 -10.58 -0.28 -11.74
C ASN A 477 -9.55 0.41 -10.83
N ARG A 478 -9.52 0.08 -9.55
CA ARG A 478 -8.59 0.63 -8.57
C ARG A 478 -7.74 -0.48 -7.94
N TRP A 479 -6.42 -0.28 -7.89
CA TRP A 479 -5.51 -1.23 -7.25
C TRP A 479 -5.57 -1.12 -5.73
N PHE A 480 -5.07 0.01 -5.18
CA PHE A 480 -4.94 0.18 -3.73
C PHE A 480 -6.27 0.11 -3.00
N GLY A 481 -6.31 -0.76 -1.98
CA GLY A 481 -7.49 -1.01 -1.16
C GLY A 481 -8.66 -1.70 -1.88
N ASN A 482 -8.48 -2.18 -3.12
CA ASN A 482 -9.52 -2.84 -3.91
C ASN A 482 -9.00 -4.15 -4.52
N VAL A 483 -8.50 -4.15 -5.77
CA VAL A 483 -7.98 -5.38 -6.43
C VAL A 483 -6.82 -5.97 -5.62
N GLU A 484 -6.01 -5.14 -5.02
CA GLU A 484 -4.95 -5.48 -4.08
C GLU A 484 -5.41 -6.48 -3.01
N LEU A 485 -6.57 -6.24 -2.39
CA LEU A 485 -7.09 -7.09 -1.31
C LEU A 485 -7.42 -8.52 -1.81
N ILE A 486 -7.97 -8.62 -3.02
CA ILE A 486 -8.27 -9.91 -3.62
C ILE A 486 -6.98 -10.64 -4.01
N VAL A 487 -5.99 -9.89 -4.53
CA VAL A 487 -4.67 -10.44 -4.85
C VAL A 487 -3.96 -10.90 -3.59
N ALA A 488 -4.00 -10.15 -2.50
CA ALA A 488 -3.44 -10.56 -1.21
C ALA A 488 -4.04 -11.88 -0.72
N LYS A 489 -5.36 -12.04 -0.80
CA LYS A 489 -6.06 -13.28 -0.40
C LYS A 489 -5.66 -14.48 -1.25
N ASP A 490 -5.62 -14.34 -2.57
CA ASP A 490 -5.54 -15.49 -3.49
C ASP A 490 -4.12 -15.79 -3.98
N VAL A 491 -3.23 -14.79 -3.99
CA VAL A 491 -1.84 -14.91 -4.45
C VAL A 491 -0.88 -14.88 -3.27
N GLY A 492 -1.07 -13.93 -2.37
CA GLY A 492 -0.26 -13.70 -1.20
C GLY A 492 0.35 -12.31 -1.15
N GLU A 493 0.95 -11.98 -0.02
CA GLU A 493 1.54 -10.68 0.28
C GLU A 493 2.68 -10.32 -0.68
N GLN A 494 3.45 -11.29 -1.15
CA GLN A 494 4.63 -11.04 -1.98
C GLN A 494 4.30 -10.21 -3.23
N THR A 495 3.20 -10.52 -3.95
CA THR A 495 2.79 -9.76 -5.14
C THR A 495 2.28 -8.37 -4.79
N VAL A 496 1.54 -8.24 -3.69
CA VAL A 496 1.06 -6.94 -3.22
C VAL A 496 2.22 -6.04 -2.81
N GLN A 497 3.17 -6.61 -2.06
CA GLN A 497 4.38 -5.93 -1.63
C GLN A 497 5.25 -5.49 -2.83
N TYR A 498 5.35 -6.33 -3.86
CA TYR A 498 6.04 -6.01 -5.10
C TYR A 498 5.46 -4.74 -5.76
N VAL A 499 4.13 -4.66 -5.92
CA VAL A 499 3.48 -3.47 -6.50
C VAL A 499 3.64 -2.24 -5.61
N SER A 500 3.46 -2.39 -4.30
CA SER A 500 3.62 -1.31 -3.32
C SER A 500 5.05 -0.76 -3.30
N ASN A 501 6.07 -1.62 -3.36
CA ASN A 501 7.47 -1.21 -3.43
C ASN A 501 7.76 -0.42 -4.72
N ILE A 502 7.31 -0.91 -5.87
CA ILE A 502 7.48 -0.20 -7.16
C ILE A 502 6.84 1.19 -7.06
N TYR A 503 5.62 1.30 -6.55
CA TYR A 503 4.95 2.58 -6.42
C TYR A 503 5.69 3.54 -5.49
N LYS A 504 6.18 3.07 -4.35
CA LYS A 504 7.02 3.83 -3.43
C LYS A 504 8.30 4.34 -4.10
N TYR A 505 9.02 3.47 -4.84
CA TYR A 505 10.23 3.89 -5.58
C TYR A 505 9.89 4.91 -6.67
N TYR A 506 8.78 4.74 -7.37
CA TYR A 506 8.30 5.71 -8.36
C TYR A 506 8.09 7.09 -7.74
N VAL A 507 7.35 7.18 -6.63
CA VAL A 507 7.13 8.45 -5.92
C VAL A 507 8.47 9.04 -5.46
N ALA A 508 9.37 8.20 -4.96
CA ALA A 508 10.71 8.58 -4.54
C ALA A 508 11.53 9.21 -5.68
N TYR A 509 11.57 8.56 -6.84
CA TYR A 509 12.28 9.09 -8.01
C TYR A 509 11.67 10.41 -8.51
N LYS A 510 10.34 10.54 -8.49
CA LYS A 510 9.66 11.80 -8.83
C LYS A 510 10.12 12.95 -7.94
N LEU A 511 10.10 12.77 -6.63
CA LEU A 511 10.52 13.79 -5.66
C LEU A 511 12.00 14.20 -5.87
N THR A 512 12.89 13.23 -6.09
CA THR A 512 14.31 13.50 -6.33
C THR A 512 14.53 14.34 -7.60
N LEU A 513 13.76 14.10 -8.66
CA LEU A 513 13.88 14.85 -9.91
C LEU A 513 13.29 16.26 -9.80
N GLU A 514 12.21 16.45 -9.04
CA GLU A 514 11.62 17.77 -8.78
C GLU A 514 12.60 18.66 -7.99
N GLU A 515 13.26 18.10 -6.96
CA GLU A 515 14.33 18.81 -6.22
C GLU A 515 15.47 19.27 -7.15
N SER A 516 15.92 18.40 -8.07
CA SER A 516 17.00 18.69 -9.01
C SER A 516 16.64 19.80 -10.00
N ARG A 517 15.35 19.95 -10.34
CA ARG A 517 14.85 21.03 -11.23
C ARG A 517 14.70 22.37 -10.53
N THR A 518 14.53 22.37 -9.21
CA THR A 518 14.33 23.60 -8.42
C THR A 518 15.67 24.26 -8.04
N ILE A 519 16.77 23.51 -8.13
CA ILE A 519 18.14 23.96 -7.80
C ILE A 519 18.88 24.52 -9.04
N ASN A 520 18.43 24.23 -10.26
CA ASN A 520 18.94 24.75 -11.52
C ASN A 520 18.02 25.86 -12.07
#